data_2c8b2ce32d87d00cf57e6b291bdff143
#
_entry.id   2c8b2ce32d87d00cf57e6b291bdff143
#
_cell.length_a   1.000
_cell.length_b   1.000
_cell.length_c   1.000
_cell.angle_alpha   90.00
_cell.angle_beta   90.00
_cell.angle_gamma   90.00
#
_symmetry.space_group_name_H-M   'P 1'
#
loop_
_entity.id
_entity.type
_entity.pdbx_description
1 polymer ?
#
loop_
_entity_poly.entity_id
_entity_poly.type
_entity_poly.pdbx_seq_one_letter_code
_entity_poly.pdbx_strand_id
1 'polypeptide(L)'
;EKHGDLVLLPITEHVALIEQRQFSGSINVNPFNVFNWSGTVKLTPSSDEWKDTDRRPQVIINEDGVFDAMKTIADQSISTGTIWNSWQTNWSGRSSTSSRRGRRIDTTTTTTTGQSRSGVLRTVSSEIVRTNVGDRVVEINFAPFIRSRIIRFEATRMRPNATVYAFLDGVDVSAYVREIATGAPASSQPATGINTITSHPDGATALSTDSNGYLLGELWLPNNNSINFTTGDKTFVLTDSSTNDDNDTNTFAVASYSARGLIETKENVVISTRVPRIQRTSVSESRVLSSSSSSV
;
A
#
# COMPACT_ATOMS: atom_id res chain seq x y z
N GLU A 1 -79.90 0.51 -43.20
CA GLU A 1 -80.61 -0.53 -43.96
C GLU A 1 -81.89 -0.93 -43.16
N LYS A 2 -82.96 -1.15 -43.86
CA LYS A 2 -84.23 -1.60 -43.25
C LYS A 2 -84.39 -3.11 -43.40
N HIS A 3 -84.47 -3.85 -42.31
CA HIS A 3 -84.66 -5.28 -42.32
C HIS A 3 -85.95 -5.61 -41.58
N GLY A 4 -87.09 -5.80 -42.33
CA GLY A 4 -88.42 -5.89 -41.75
C GLY A 4 -88.89 -4.57 -41.08
N ASP A 5 -89.34 -4.65 -39.86
CA ASP A 5 -89.76 -3.48 -39.08
C ASP A 5 -88.60 -2.84 -38.27
N LEU A 6 -87.36 -3.37 -38.39
CA LEU A 6 -86.18 -2.87 -37.73
C LEU A 6 -85.35 -1.99 -38.67
N VAL A 7 -84.99 -0.83 -38.18
CA VAL A 7 -84.04 0.06 -38.83
C VAL A 7 -82.63 -0.20 -38.25
N LEU A 8 -81.79 -0.81 -39.07
CA LEU A 8 -80.42 -1.06 -38.70
C LEU A 8 -79.51 0.10 -39.19
N LEU A 9 -78.59 0.51 -38.36
CA LEU A 9 -77.53 1.42 -38.80
C LEU A 9 -76.68 0.75 -39.82
N PRO A 10 -76.29 1.44 -40.88
CA PRO A 10 -75.34 0.85 -41.85
C PRO A 10 -73.99 0.68 -41.16
N ILE A 11 -73.63 -0.58 -40.93
CA ILE A 11 -72.26 -0.89 -40.50
C ILE A 11 -71.50 -1.13 -41.77
N THR A 12 -70.61 -0.23 -42.09
CA THR A 12 -69.84 -0.24 -43.34
C THR A 12 -68.49 -0.94 -43.22
N GLU A 13 -68.02 -1.12 -42.01
CA GLU A 13 -66.71 -1.71 -41.80
C GLU A 13 -66.61 -2.38 -40.40
N HIS A 14 -66.14 -3.59 -40.35
CA HIS A 14 -65.77 -4.30 -39.15
C HIS A 14 -64.27 -4.32 -39.04
N VAL A 15 -63.71 -3.57 -38.12
CA VAL A 15 -62.32 -3.65 -37.80
C VAL A 15 -62.19 -4.59 -36.60
N ALA A 16 -61.63 -5.75 -36.83
CA ALA A 16 -61.25 -6.67 -35.76
C ALA A 16 -59.97 -6.11 -35.08
N LEU A 17 -60.09 -5.65 -33.85
CA LEU A 17 -58.93 -5.25 -33.05
C LEU A 17 -58.06 -6.46 -32.70
N ILE A 18 -58.67 -7.62 -32.57
CA ILE A 18 -57.98 -8.88 -32.32
C ILE A 18 -58.69 -9.96 -33.15
N GLU A 19 -57.97 -10.60 -34.09
CA GLU A 19 -58.50 -11.68 -34.88
C GLU A 19 -58.23 -13.02 -34.21
N GLN A 20 -59.23 -13.58 -33.58
CA GLN A 20 -59.15 -14.88 -32.93
C GLN A 20 -59.71 -15.93 -33.91
N ARG A 21 -58.84 -16.76 -34.47
CA ARG A 21 -59.17 -17.67 -35.57
C ARG A 21 -60.05 -18.86 -35.19
N GLN A 22 -60.07 -19.30 -33.93
CA GLN A 22 -60.93 -20.39 -33.48
C GLN A 22 -61.25 -20.27 -31.96
N PHE A 23 -62.52 -20.50 -31.59
CA PHE A 23 -62.96 -20.54 -30.19
C PHE A 23 -62.68 -21.87 -29.48
N SER A 24 -62.37 -22.92 -30.21
CA SER A 24 -62.17 -24.30 -29.70
C SER A 24 -60.73 -24.80 -29.83
N GLY A 25 -59.81 -23.97 -30.23
CA GLY A 25 -58.41 -24.29 -30.29
C GLY A 25 -57.65 -23.74 -29.13
N SER A 26 -56.69 -24.45 -28.60
CA SER A 26 -55.66 -23.89 -27.74
C SER A 26 -54.86 -22.93 -28.61
N ILE A 27 -55.08 -21.63 -28.43
CA ILE A 27 -54.18 -20.63 -28.94
C ILE A 27 -52.94 -20.72 -28.08
N ASN A 28 -51.80 -20.98 -28.67
CA ASN A 28 -50.55 -20.72 -28.02
C ASN A 28 -50.46 -19.21 -27.80
N VAL A 29 -51.10 -18.72 -26.77
CA VAL A 29 -50.76 -17.43 -26.18
C VAL A 29 -49.35 -17.66 -25.68
N ASN A 30 -48.39 -16.96 -26.24
CA ASN A 30 -47.01 -17.01 -25.71
C ASN A 30 -47.08 -16.50 -24.25
N PRO A 31 -47.19 -17.38 -23.23
CA PRO A 31 -47.36 -16.96 -21.86
C PRO A 31 -46.13 -16.23 -21.35
N PHE A 32 -45.05 -16.25 -22.12
CA PHE A 32 -43.76 -15.68 -21.78
C PHE A 32 -43.77 -14.15 -21.81
N ASN A 33 -44.74 -13.52 -22.43
CA ASN A 33 -44.93 -12.08 -22.35
C ASN A 33 -45.86 -11.68 -21.23
N VAL A 34 -46.37 -12.61 -20.40
CA VAL A 34 -47.36 -12.34 -19.35
C VAL A 34 -46.76 -12.52 -17.96
N PHE A 35 -45.67 -13.26 -17.81
CA PHE A 35 -45.08 -13.56 -16.52
C PHE A 35 -43.55 -13.43 -16.58
N ASN A 36 -43.05 -12.47 -15.85
CA ASN A 36 -41.63 -12.36 -15.59
C ASN A 36 -41.28 -13.10 -14.29
N TRP A 37 -40.24 -13.90 -14.35
CA TRP A 37 -39.72 -14.59 -13.18
C TRP A 37 -38.81 -13.64 -12.39
N SER A 38 -39.30 -13.17 -11.25
CA SER A 38 -38.48 -12.39 -10.32
C SER A 38 -37.79 -13.34 -9.35
N GLY A 39 -36.53 -13.58 -9.61
CA GLY A 39 -35.62 -14.34 -8.74
C GLY A 39 -35.04 -13.50 -7.60
N THR A 40 -34.32 -14.18 -6.73
CA THR A 40 -33.51 -13.54 -5.70
C THR A 40 -32.07 -14.00 -5.86
N VAL A 41 -31.11 -13.07 -5.76
CA VAL A 41 -29.68 -13.40 -5.76
C VAL A 41 -29.03 -12.92 -4.47
N LYS A 42 -28.20 -13.79 -3.89
CA LYS A 42 -27.42 -13.50 -2.70
C LYS A 42 -25.94 -13.48 -3.10
N LEU A 43 -25.24 -12.41 -2.70
CA LEU A 43 -23.80 -12.27 -2.88
C LEU A 43 -23.05 -12.65 -1.60
N THR A 44 -21.96 -13.35 -1.75
CA THR A 44 -21.09 -13.73 -0.63
C THR A 44 -19.61 -13.51 -1.02
N PRO A 45 -18.96 -12.51 -0.46
CA PRO A 45 -19.51 -11.47 0.41
C PRO A 45 -20.36 -10.46 -0.37
N SER A 46 -21.31 -9.82 0.32
CA SER A 46 -22.12 -8.72 -0.25
C SER A 46 -21.46 -7.35 -0.14
N SER A 47 -20.35 -7.29 0.61
CA SER A 47 -19.58 -6.05 0.77
C SER A 47 -18.09 -6.35 0.88
N ASP A 48 -17.29 -5.33 0.58
CA ASP A 48 -15.85 -5.35 0.76
C ASP A 48 -15.36 -4.02 1.33
N GLU A 49 -14.72 -4.10 2.49
CA GLU A 49 -14.08 -2.95 3.10
C GLU A 49 -12.59 -3.26 3.25
N TRP A 50 -11.74 -2.38 2.75
CA TRP A 50 -10.30 -2.58 2.85
C TRP A 50 -9.56 -1.29 3.14
N LYS A 51 -8.35 -1.47 3.65
CA LYS A 51 -7.43 -0.39 3.97
C LYS A 51 -6.08 -0.72 3.37
N ASP A 52 -5.61 0.12 2.50
CA ASP A 52 -4.27 0.07 1.91
C ASP A 52 -3.36 1.10 2.56
N THR A 53 -2.06 0.81 2.57
CA THR A 53 -1.06 1.74 3.07
C THR A 53 -0.09 2.08 1.95
N ASP A 54 -0.06 3.35 1.58
CA ASP A 54 0.97 3.92 0.73
C ASP A 54 2.08 4.52 1.60
N ARG A 55 3.35 4.31 1.20
CA ARG A 55 4.51 4.79 1.95
C ARG A 55 5.24 5.87 1.17
N ARG A 56 5.30 7.06 1.75
CA ARG A 56 6.17 8.12 1.26
C ARG A 56 7.62 7.90 1.70
N PRO A 57 8.60 8.51 0.99
CA PRO A 57 9.99 8.52 1.43
C PRO A 57 10.13 9.03 2.85
N GLN A 58 11.14 8.51 3.55
CA GLN A 58 11.48 8.92 4.91
C GLN A 58 11.85 10.41 4.96
N VAL A 59 11.29 11.13 5.93
CA VAL A 59 11.65 12.52 6.21
C VAL A 59 12.65 12.55 7.36
N ILE A 60 13.79 13.21 7.14
CA ILE A 60 14.81 13.45 8.16
C ILE A 60 14.73 14.91 8.59
N ILE A 61 14.35 15.14 9.83
CA ILE A 61 14.33 16.46 10.45
C ILE A 61 15.67 16.65 11.14
N ASN A 62 16.47 17.62 10.68
CA ASN A 62 17.74 17.97 11.30
C ASN A 62 17.53 19.06 12.33
N GLU A 63 17.81 18.74 13.60
CA GLU A 63 17.77 19.68 14.70
C GLU A 63 19.20 20.02 15.17
N ASP A 64 19.82 20.99 14.51
CA ASP A 64 21.19 21.42 14.82
C ASP A 64 21.24 22.55 15.86
N GLY A 65 20.11 23.16 16.20
CA GLY A 65 20.04 24.42 16.98
C GLY A 65 20.58 24.37 18.41
N VAL A 66 20.78 23.20 18.98
CA VAL A 66 21.29 23.05 20.37
C VAL A 66 22.77 22.69 20.41
N PHE A 67 23.35 22.23 19.28
CA PHE A 67 24.72 21.73 19.23
C PHE A 67 25.75 22.78 19.62
N ASP A 68 25.65 24.01 19.08
CA ASP A 68 26.63 25.06 19.32
C ASP A 68 26.60 25.55 20.79
N ALA A 69 25.41 25.64 21.38
CA ALA A 69 25.23 25.97 22.79
C ALA A 69 25.80 24.85 23.67
N MET A 70 25.50 23.60 23.39
CA MET A 70 26.05 22.45 24.14
C MET A 70 27.55 22.32 23.97
N LYS A 71 28.10 22.58 22.77
CA LYS A 71 29.52 22.62 22.51
C LYS A 71 30.21 23.68 23.36
N THR A 72 29.64 24.88 23.42
CA THR A 72 30.19 25.98 24.25
C THR A 72 30.23 25.58 25.72
N ILE A 73 29.17 24.99 26.26
CA ILE A 73 29.10 24.50 27.63
C ILE A 73 30.12 23.38 27.86
N ALA A 74 30.25 22.46 26.95
CA ALA A 74 31.22 21.36 27.04
C ALA A 74 32.66 21.87 26.96
N ASP A 75 32.95 22.84 26.12
CA ASP A 75 34.26 23.48 26.01
C ASP A 75 34.63 24.28 27.30
N GLN A 76 33.64 24.92 27.91
CA GLN A 76 33.83 25.63 29.16
C GLN A 76 33.97 24.70 30.38
N SER A 77 33.19 23.61 30.42
CA SER A 77 33.16 22.71 31.58
C SER A 77 34.35 21.72 31.62
N ILE A 78 34.97 21.45 30.49
CA ILE A 78 35.98 20.40 30.34
C ILE A 78 37.26 21.01 29.79
N SER A 79 37.91 21.93 30.32
CA SER A 79 39.22 22.43 29.85
C SER A 79 39.69 21.73 28.54
N THR A 80 39.16 22.17 27.41
CA THR A 80 39.58 21.63 26.11
C THR A 80 41.09 21.89 25.93
N GLY A 81 41.80 20.90 25.50
CA GLY A 81 43.23 20.96 25.35
C GLY A 81 43.94 19.72 25.87
N THR A 82 45.25 19.78 25.93
CA THR A 82 46.09 18.66 26.39
C THR A 82 46.42 18.85 27.88
N ILE A 83 46.01 17.90 28.70
CA ILE A 83 46.43 17.79 30.08
C ILE A 83 47.69 16.91 30.10
N TRP A 84 48.83 17.53 30.44
CA TRP A 84 50.09 16.83 30.47
C TRP A 84 50.45 16.36 31.89
N ASN A 85 51.03 15.17 31.98
CA ASN A 85 51.70 14.71 33.17
C ASN A 85 53.07 15.40 33.29
N SER A 86 53.71 15.29 34.43
CA SER A 86 55.06 15.79 34.64
C SER A 86 56.10 15.13 33.72
N TRP A 87 57.13 15.87 33.35
CA TRP A 87 58.23 15.34 32.59
C TRP A 87 58.93 14.24 33.37
N GLN A 88 59.17 13.10 32.72
CA GLN A 88 59.92 11.98 33.25
C GLN A 88 61.25 11.85 32.48
N THR A 89 62.35 11.70 33.23
CA THR A 89 63.65 11.49 32.64
C THR A 89 63.77 10.03 32.22
N ASN A 90 63.98 9.78 30.94
CA ASN A 90 64.12 8.44 30.36
C ASN A 90 65.58 7.99 30.35
N TRP A 91 66.48 8.92 30.07
CA TRP A 91 67.92 8.68 30.06
C TRP A 91 68.68 9.96 30.34
N SER A 92 69.88 9.83 30.87
CA SER A 92 70.84 10.92 30.95
C SER A 92 72.20 10.43 30.63
N GLY A 93 72.90 11.17 29.82
CA GLY A 93 74.26 10.89 29.42
C GLY A 93 75.19 12.07 29.75
N ARG A 94 76.36 11.79 30.16
CA ARG A 94 77.37 12.79 30.43
C ARG A 94 78.57 12.54 29.51
N SER A 95 79.02 13.57 28.78
CA SER A 95 80.24 13.56 28.03
C SER A 95 81.18 14.69 28.51
N SER A 96 82.44 14.45 28.61
CA SER A 96 83.41 15.47 28.97
C SER A 96 84.51 15.50 27.95
N THR A 97 84.84 16.70 27.46
CA THR A 97 85.95 16.96 26.55
C THR A 97 86.96 17.87 27.26
N SER A 98 88.18 17.42 27.33
CA SER A 98 89.27 18.19 27.96
C SER A 98 90.20 18.68 26.90
N SER A 99 90.49 19.96 26.86
CA SER A 99 91.56 20.57 26.04
C SER A 99 92.66 21.17 26.91
N ARG A 100 93.90 20.88 26.56
CA ARG A 100 95.08 21.36 27.30
C ARG A 100 95.69 22.56 26.57
N ARG A 101 95.82 23.64 27.29
CA ARG A 101 96.47 24.87 26.80
C ARG A 101 97.61 25.27 27.78
N GLY A 102 98.84 24.82 27.46
CA GLY A 102 99.99 24.97 28.32
C GLY A 102 99.81 24.19 29.63
N ARG A 103 99.89 24.86 30.79
CA ARG A 103 99.69 24.26 32.13
C ARG A 103 98.25 24.16 32.54
N ARG A 104 97.32 24.72 31.74
CA ARG A 104 95.84 24.77 32.07
C ARG A 104 95.12 23.67 31.31
N ILE A 105 94.26 22.99 31.96
CA ILE A 105 93.34 22.00 31.38
C ILE A 105 91.92 22.53 31.52
N ASP A 106 91.32 22.85 30.40
CA ASP A 106 89.91 23.27 30.36
C ASP A 106 89.04 22.02 30.05
N THR A 107 88.17 21.66 30.97
CA THR A 107 87.30 20.52 30.83
C THR A 107 85.87 21.00 30.66
N THR A 108 85.23 20.73 29.53
CA THR A 108 83.88 20.99 29.27
C THR A 108 83.05 19.73 29.47
N THR A 109 82.17 19.72 30.39
CA THR A 109 81.25 18.61 30.66
C THR A 109 79.92 18.95 30.11
N THR A 110 79.42 18.18 29.19
CA THR A 110 78.06 18.31 28.64
C THR A 110 77.18 17.19 29.20
N THR A 111 76.13 17.53 29.86
CA THR A 111 75.08 16.59 30.32
C THR A 111 73.90 16.69 29.38
N THR A 112 73.52 15.59 28.77
CA THR A 112 72.35 15.50 27.90
C THR A 112 71.32 14.61 28.57
N THR A 113 70.07 15.11 28.72
CA THR A 113 68.99 14.40 29.38
C THR A 113 67.81 14.29 28.45
N GLY A 114 67.37 13.06 28.14
CA GLY A 114 66.14 12.78 27.42
C GLY A 114 64.96 12.70 28.38
N GLN A 115 63.96 13.46 28.12
CA GLN A 115 62.72 13.48 28.91
C GLN A 115 61.52 13.23 28.04
N SER A 116 60.53 12.50 28.54
CA SER A 116 59.24 12.35 27.91
C SER A 116 58.12 12.68 28.89
N ARG A 117 56.99 13.06 28.34
CA ARG A 117 55.74 13.21 29.11
C ARG A 117 54.58 12.64 28.28
N SER A 118 53.60 12.09 28.98
CA SER A 118 52.33 11.68 28.40
C SER A 118 51.26 12.65 28.79
N GLY A 119 50.23 12.77 27.96
CA GLY A 119 49.08 13.62 28.23
C GLY A 119 47.83 13.05 27.58
N VAL A 120 46.70 13.62 27.92
CA VAL A 120 45.42 13.33 27.32
C VAL A 120 44.91 14.60 26.66
N LEU A 121 44.80 14.53 25.34
CA LEU A 121 44.14 15.57 24.55
C LEU A 121 42.62 15.33 24.62
N ARG A 122 41.92 16.32 25.06
CA ARG A 122 40.44 16.33 25.08
C ARG A 122 39.93 17.25 23.98
N THR A 123 39.13 16.72 23.10
CA THR A 123 38.47 17.46 22.01
C THR A 123 36.99 17.19 22.02
N VAL A 124 36.19 18.19 21.64
CA VAL A 124 34.75 18.03 21.42
C VAL A 124 34.51 17.81 19.93
N SER A 125 33.95 16.68 19.61
CA SER A 125 33.51 16.34 18.25
C SER A 125 31.99 16.29 18.18
N SER A 126 31.43 16.40 16.98
CA SER A 126 30.00 16.20 16.76
C SER A 126 29.69 14.74 16.54
N GLU A 127 28.67 14.24 17.19
CA GLU A 127 28.08 12.93 16.92
C GLU A 127 26.64 13.14 16.44
N ILE A 128 26.24 12.45 15.36
CA ILE A 128 24.89 12.50 14.84
C ILE A 128 24.11 11.34 15.47
N VAL A 129 23.10 11.67 16.25
CA VAL A 129 22.17 10.72 16.82
C VAL A 129 20.88 10.78 16.01
N ARG A 130 20.44 9.63 15.47
CA ARG A 130 19.20 9.49 14.73
C ARG A 130 18.19 8.74 15.57
N THR A 131 17.07 9.37 15.84
CA THR A 131 15.95 8.80 16.59
C THR A 131 14.78 8.60 15.63
N ASN A 132 14.35 7.36 15.46
CA ASN A 132 13.16 7.06 14.68
C ASN A 132 11.93 7.34 15.54
N VAL A 133 11.08 8.28 15.09
CA VAL A 133 9.83 8.65 15.77
C VAL A 133 8.70 7.69 15.37
N GLY A 134 8.86 6.99 14.24
CA GLY A 134 7.88 6.05 13.72
C GLY A 134 7.12 6.59 12.51
N ASP A 135 6.11 5.83 12.11
CA ASP A 135 5.25 6.16 10.98
C ASP A 135 4.14 7.12 11.42
N ARG A 136 4.00 8.20 10.69
CA ARG A 136 2.92 9.19 10.84
C ARG A 136 1.99 9.08 9.63
N VAL A 137 0.67 9.05 9.88
CA VAL A 137 -0.33 9.19 8.82
C VAL A 137 -0.38 10.66 8.41
N VAL A 138 -0.10 10.93 7.14
CA VAL A 138 -0.08 12.30 6.60
C VAL A 138 -1.31 12.60 5.75
N GLU A 139 -1.93 11.55 5.20
CA GLU A 139 -3.08 11.70 4.32
C GLU A 139 -3.95 10.44 4.36
N ILE A 140 -5.26 10.62 4.24
CA ILE A 140 -6.24 9.54 4.13
C ILE A 140 -7.12 9.86 2.93
N ASN A 141 -7.11 8.97 1.94
CA ASN A 141 -7.92 9.08 0.73
C ASN A 141 -8.83 7.88 0.57
N PHE A 142 -9.95 8.06 -0.15
CA PHE A 142 -10.76 6.93 -0.58
C PHE A 142 -10.14 6.28 -1.82
N ALA A 143 -10.13 4.95 -1.87
CA ALA A 143 -9.76 4.24 -3.07
C ALA A 143 -10.77 4.54 -4.17
N PRO A 144 -10.35 4.98 -5.36
CA PRO A 144 -11.27 5.38 -6.42
C PRO A 144 -11.96 4.18 -7.07
N PHE A 145 -11.32 3.03 -7.11
CA PHE A 145 -11.82 1.83 -7.78
C PHE A 145 -11.90 0.63 -6.84
N ILE A 146 -12.85 -0.25 -7.12
CA ILE A 146 -13.03 -1.51 -6.42
C ILE A 146 -11.84 -2.42 -6.74
N ARG A 147 -11.31 -3.10 -5.74
CA ARG A 147 -10.25 -4.09 -5.94
C ARG A 147 -10.80 -5.39 -6.53
N SER A 148 -10.00 -6.07 -7.31
CA SER A 148 -10.33 -7.39 -7.84
C SER A 148 -10.57 -8.41 -6.73
N ARG A 149 -11.66 -9.16 -6.86
CA ARG A 149 -12.08 -10.13 -5.86
C ARG A 149 -13.02 -11.16 -6.47
N ILE A 150 -13.03 -12.38 -5.95
CA ILE A 150 -14.06 -13.36 -6.25
C ILE A 150 -15.24 -13.17 -5.31
N ILE A 151 -16.42 -13.05 -5.89
CA ILE A 151 -17.70 -12.96 -5.21
C ILE A 151 -18.55 -14.16 -5.65
N ARG A 152 -18.98 -14.97 -4.69
CA ARG A 152 -19.92 -16.05 -4.96
C ARG A 152 -21.33 -15.49 -4.98
N PHE A 153 -22.09 -15.89 -5.95
CA PHE A 153 -23.53 -15.57 -6.05
C PHE A 153 -24.37 -16.82 -6.10
N GLU A 154 -25.48 -16.76 -5.41
CA GLU A 154 -26.48 -17.82 -5.34
C GLU A 154 -27.83 -17.23 -5.75
N ALA A 155 -28.36 -17.66 -6.89
CA ALA A 155 -29.66 -17.22 -7.39
C ALA A 155 -30.70 -18.32 -7.23
N THR A 156 -31.91 -17.91 -6.84
CA THR A 156 -33.04 -18.82 -6.65
C THR A 156 -34.31 -18.22 -7.24
N ARG A 157 -35.28 -19.07 -7.57
CA ARG A 157 -36.58 -18.67 -8.11
C ARG A 157 -36.49 -18.00 -9.50
N MET A 158 -35.43 -18.26 -10.22
CA MET A 158 -35.34 -17.84 -11.61
C MET A 158 -36.11 -18.80 -12.53
N ARG A 159 -36.25 -18.45 -13.78
CA ARG A 159 -36.85 -19.34 -14.77
C ARG A 159 -36.02 -20.63 -14.88
N PRO A 160 -36.62 -21.82 -14.77
CA PRO A 160 -35.91 -23.09 -14.91
C PRO A 160 -35.29 -23.27 -16.31
N ASN A 161 -34.12 -23.92 -16.34
CA ASN A 161 -33.38 -24.24 -17.56
C ASN A 161 -33.17 -23.03 -18.49
N ALA A 162 -32.93 -21.87 -17.93
CA ALA A 162 -32.68 -20.64 -18.68
C ALA A 162 -31.19 -20.31 -18.70
N THR A 163 -30.70 -19.88 -19.87
CA THR A 163 -29.38 -19.25 -19.97
C THR A 163 -29.44 -17.86 -19.38
N VAL A 164 -28.45 -17.49 -18.58
CA VAL A 164 -28.42 -16.24 -17.82
C VAL A 164 -27.12 -15.48 -18.10
N TYR A 165 -27.23 -14.17 -18.21
CA TYR A 165 -26.12 -13.22 -18.36
C TYR A 165 -25.97 -12.40 -17.09
N ALA A 166 -24.73 -12.01 -16.80
CA ALA A 166 -24.41 -11.25 -15.60
C ALA A 166 -23.99 -9.83 -15.96
N PHE A 167 -24.59 -8.87 -15.25
CA PHE A 167 -24.25 -7.45 -15.38
C PHE A 167 -23.90 -6.88 -14.02
N LEU A 168 -22.92 -5.98 -13.99
CA LEU A 168 -22.57 -5.20 -12.81
C LEU A 168 -22.62 -3.71 -13.18
N ASP A 169 -23.49 -2.97 -12.49
CA ASP A 169 -23.71 -1.54 -12.75
C ASP A 169 -24.01 -1.25 -14.25
N GLY A 170 -24.77 -2.13 -14.90
CA GLY A 170 -25.11 -2.05 -16.31
C GLY A 170 -24.03 -2.52 -17.29
N VAL A 171 -22.86 -2.88 -16.81
CA VAL A 171 -21.74 -3.41 -17.65
C VAL A 171 -21.82 -4.92 -17.71
N ASP A 172 -21.73 -5.49 -18.92
CA ASP A 172 -21.65 -6.95 -19.11
C ASP A 172 -20.38 -7.52 -18.49
N VAL A 173 -20.55 -8.42 -17.53
CA VAL A 173 -19.47 -9.14 -16.85
C VAL A 173 -19.54 -10.65 -17.11
N SER A 174 -20.28 -11.08 -18.13
CA SER A 174 -20.45 -12.50 -18.45
C SER A 174 -19.14 -13.24 -18.74
N ALA A 175 -18.11 -12.54 -19.23
CA ALA A 175 -16.78 -13.10 -19.40
C ALA A 175 -16.04 -13.37 -18.07
N TYR A 176 -16.51 -12.77 -16.99
CA TYR A 176 -15.88 -12.83 -15.66
C TYR A 176 -16.65 -13.71 -14.68
N VAL A 177 -17.66 -14.43 -15.14
CA VAL A 177 -18.45 -15.33 -14.30
C VAL A 177 -18.18 -16.79 -14.64
N ARG A 178 -18.39 -17.62 -13.66
CA ARG A 178 -18.27 -19.07 -13.76
C ARG A 178 -19.36 -19.75 -12.96
N GLU A 179 -20.05 -20.72 -13.56
CA GLU A 179 -20.95 -21.60 -12.83
C GLU A 179 -20.15 -22.61 -12.01
N ILE A 180 -20.57 -22.89 -10.80
CA ILE A 180 -19.94 -23.85 -9.89
C ILE A 180 -20.97 -24.86 -9.38
N ALA A 181 -20.51 -26.10 -9.15
CA ALA A 181 -21.36 -27.14 -8.58
C ALA A 181 -21.71 -26.80 -7.12
N THR A 182 -22.90 -27.21 -6.72
CA THR A 182 -23.33 -27.10 -5.30
C THR A 182 -22.37 -27.84 -4.39
N GLY A 183 -21.87 -27.17 -3.35
CA GLY A 183 -20.88 -27.71 -2.43
C GLY A 183 -19.42 -27.58 -2.89
N ALA A 184 -19.15 -27.04 -4.08
CA ALA A 184 -17.79 -26.74 -4.50
C ALA A 184 -17.10 -25.75 -3.55
N PRO A 185 -15.80 -25.93 -3.26
CA PRO A 185 -15.04 -24.95 -2.50
C PRO A 185 -14.99 -23.62 -3.26
N ALA A 186 -14.87 -22.52 -2.50
CA ALA A 186 -14.65 -21.22 -3.12
C ALA A 186 -13.28 -21.19 -3.82
N SER A 187 -13.24 -20.56 -4.99
CA SER A 187 -11.99 -20.30 -5.70
C SER A 187 -11.04 -19.44 -4.84
N SER A 188 -9.74 -19.59 -5.06
CA SER A 188 -8.73 -18.82 -4.34
C SER A 188 -8.87 -17.32 -4.66
N GLN A 189 -8.85 -16.50 -3.62
CA GLN A 189 -8.84 -15.04 -3.83
C GLN A 189 -7.52 -14.63 -4.50
N PRO A 190 -7.58 -13.98 -5.64
CA PRO A 190 -6.39 -13.55 -6.35
C PRO A 190 -5.77 -12.29 -5.75
N ALA A 191 -4.62 -11.89 -6.29
CA ALA A 191 -3.98 -10.64 -5.95
C ALA A 191 -4.92 -9.45 -6.24
N THR A 192 -5.02 -8.57 -5.25
CA THR A 192 -5.84 -7.35 -5.34
C THR A 192 -5.05 -6.26 -6.03
N GLY A 193 -5.57 -5.66 -7.06
CA GLY A 193 -4.92 -4.56 -7.78
C GLY A 193 -5.33 -4.54 -9.25
N ILE A 194 -4.84 -3.55 -9.97
CA ILE A 194 -5.03 -3.47 -11.41
C ILE A 194 -4.30 -4.65 -12.06
N ASN A 195 -5.00 -5.39 -12.88
CA ASN A 195 -4.48 -6.58 -13.54
C ASN A 195 -4.79 -6.57 -15.05
N THR A 196 -4.27 -7.52 -15.77
CA THR A 196 -4.49 -7.70 -17.20
C THR A 196 -5.49 -8.81 -17.51
N ILE A 197 -6.18 -9.32 -16.50
CA ILE A 197 -7.11 -10.44 -16.63
C ILE A 197 -8.38 -9.96 -17.31
N THR A 198 -8.74 -10.60 -18.42
CA THR A 198 -9.90 -10.26 -19.26
C THR A 198 -11.04 -11.26 -19.16
N SER A 199 -10.90 -12.32 -18.34
CA SER A 199 -11.92 -13.34 -18.09
C SER A 199 -11.74 -13.95 -16.70
N HIS A 200 -12.67 -14.79 -16.25
CA HIS A 200 -12.55 -15.49 -14.98
C HIS A 200 -11.24 -16.31 -14.92
N PRO A 201 -10.42 -16.20 -13.87
CA PRO A 201 -9.10 -16.87 -13.79
C PRO A 201 -9.15 -18.39 -13.93
N ASP A 202 -10.20 -19.01 -13.38
CA ASP A 202 -10.42 -20.46 -13.45
C ASP A 202 -11.25 -20.88 -14.67
N GLY A 203 -11.40 -20.01 -15.66
CA GLY A 203 -12.19 -20.19 -16.86
C GLY A 203 -13.63 -19.72 -16.71
N ALA A 204 -14.08 -18.84 -17.62
CA ALA A 204 -15.47 -18.43 -17.70
C ALA A 204 -16.35 -19.55 -18.23
N THR A 205 -17.57 -19.68 -17.70
CA THR A 205 -18.58 -20.60 -18.22
C THR A 205 -19.90 -19.87 -18.42
N ALA A 206 -20.68 -20.32 -19.39
CA ALA A 206 -22.05 -19.88 -19.51
C ALA A 206 -22.82 -20.23 -18.24
N LEU A 207 -23.68 -19.35 -17.82
CA LEU A 207 -24.53 -19.55 -16.65
C LEU A 207 -25.87 -20.16 -17.10
N SER A 208 -26.31 -21.19 -16.39
CA SER A 208 -27.61 -21.81 -16.63
C SER A 208 -28.31 -22.14 -15.31
N THR A 209 -29.61 -21.89 -15.24
CA THR A 209 -30.39 -22.28 -14.09
C THR A 209 -30.77 -23.77 -14.20
N ASP A 210 -30.83 -24.44 -13.05
CA ASP A 210 -31.30 -25.83 -12.99
C ASP A 210 -32.82 -25.94 -13.19
N SER A 211 -33.35 -27.17 -13.09
CA SER A 211 -34.81 -27.45 -13.20
C SER A 211 -35.65 -26.79 -12.11
N ASN A 212 -35.05 -26.29 -11.04
CA ASN A 212 -35.71 -25.58 -9.94
C ASN A 212 -35.54 -24.06 -10.02
N GLY A 213 -34.86 -23.56 -11.07
CA GLY A 213 -34.52 -22.14 -11.17
C GLY A 213 -33.44 -21.70 -10.19
N TYR A 214 -32.54 -22.62 -9.83
CA TYR A 214 -31.39 -22.39 -8.96
C TYR A 214 -30.12 -22.24 -9.81
N LEU A 215 -29.23 -21.35 -9.43
CA LEU A 215 -27.93 -21.12 -10.02
C LEU A 215 -26.91 -20.73 -8.97
N LEU A 216 -25.77 -21.40 -8.95
CA LEU A 216 -24.63 -21.06 -8.11
C LEU A 216 -23.44 -20.73 -9.00
N GLY A 217 -22.81 -19.60 -8.76
CA GLY A 217 -21.65 -19.17 -9.54
C GLY A 217 -20.70 -18.26 -8.77
N GLU A 218 -19.61 -17.94 -9.42
CA GLU A 218 -18.59 -17.01 -8.97
C GLU A 218 -18.40 -15.91 -9.99
N LEU A 219 -18.30 -14.68 -9.50
CA LEU A 219 -17.92 -13.50 -10.26
C LEU A 219 -16.50 -13.10 -9.87
N TRP A 220 -15.60 -13.08 -10.81
CA TRP A 220 -14.35 -12.35 -10.70
C TRP A 220 -14.61 -10.88 -10.94
N LEU A 221 -14.50 -10.05 -9.90
CA LEU A 221 -14.70 -8.61 -10.05
C LEU A 221 -13.52 -8.01 -10.81
N PRO A 222 -13.72 -7.55 -12.06
CA PRO A 222 -12.61 -7.04 -12.87
C PRO A 222 -12.13 -5.68 -12.35
N ASN A 223 -10.82 -5.50 -12.40
CA ASN A 223 -10.16 -4.22 -12.20
C ASN A 223 -8.97 -4.15 -13.16
N ASN A 224 -9.26 -3.91 -14.42
CA ASN A 224 -8.28 -3.86 -15.49
C ASN A 224 -8.43 -2.57 -16.31
N ASN A 225 -7.57 -2.38 -17.30
CA ASN A 225 -7.59 -1.17 -18.12
C ASN A 225 -8.85 -0.99 -18.98
N SER A 226 -9.61 -2.06 -19.19
CA SER A 226 -10.83 -2.05 -20.01
C SER A 226 -12.09 -1.92 -19.17
N ILE A 227 -12.14 -2.61 -18.02
CA ILE A 227 -13.29 -2.63 -17.11
C ILE A 227 -12.79 -2.41 -15.69
N ASN A 228 -13.26 -1.33 -15.08
CA ASN A 228 -13.09 -1.04 -13.66
C ASN A 228 -14.36 -0.39 -13.11
N PHE A 229 -14.63 -0.60 -11.86
CA PHE A 229 -15.79 -0.04 -11.18
C PHE A 229 -15.33 0.90 -10.08
N THR A 230 -15.96 2.06 -9.99
CA THR A 230 -15.73 3.00 -8.89
C THR A 230 -16.23 2.42 -7.57
N THR A 231 -15.61 2.78 -6.46
CA THR A 231 -16.08 2.42 -5.12
C THR A 231 -17.48 2.95 -4.84
N GLY A 232 -18.20 2.30 -3.97
CA GLY A 232 -19.59 2.58 -3.64
C GLY A 232 -20.49 1.36 -3.82
N ASP A 233 -21.78 1.59 -3.89
CA ASP A 233 -22.78 0.54 -4.10
C ASP A 233 -22.94 0.26 -5.59
N LYS A 234 -22.88 -1.01 -5.97
CA LYS A 234 -23.01 -1.50 -7.34
C LYS A 234 -24.15 -2.49 -7.45
N THR A 235 -24.92 -2.39 -8.50
CA THR A 235 -26.04 -3.29 -8.73
C THR A 235 -25.58 -4.47 -9.58
N PHE A 236 -25.69 -5.67 -9.02
CA PHE A 236 -25.47 -6.92 -9.72
C PHE A 236 -26.78 -7.46 -10.23
N VAL A 237 -26.88 -7.73 -11.51
CA VAL A 237 -28.07 -8.23 -12.19
C VAL A 237 -27.76 -9.53 -12.89
N LEU A 238 -28.61 -10.51 -12.71
CA LEU A 238 -28.68 -11.72 -13.51
C LEU A 238 -29.97 -11.69 -14.33
N THR A 239 -29.88 -11.85 -15.64
CA THR A 239 -31.03 -11.79 -16.54
C THR A 239 -30.84 -12.75 -17.72
N ASP A 240 -31.94 -13.20 -18.35
CA ASP A 240 -31.89 -13.98 -19.59
C ASP A 240 -31.77 -13.10 -20.85
N SER A 241 -31.86 -11.78 -20.70
CA SER A 241 -31.56 -10.84 -21.78
C SER A 241 -30.04 -10.63 -21.92
N SER A 242 -29.51 -10.88 -23.11
CA SER A 242 -28.07 -10.69 -23.41
C SER A 242 -27.66 -9.21 -23.46
N THR A 243 -28.60 -8.29 -23.53
CA THR A 243 -28.39 -6.84 -23.60
C THR A 243 -28.86 -6.11 -22.36
N ASN A 244 -29.36 -6.85 -21.34
CA ASN A 244 -29.98 -6.28 -20.14
C ASN A 244 -31.14 -5.33 -20.49
N ASP A 245 -31.94 -5.69 -21.49
CA ASP A 245 -33.11 -4.91 -21.88
C ASP A 245 -34.34 -5.47 -21.15
N ASP A 246 -35.06 -4.61 -20.44
CA ASP A 246 -36.27 -4.96 -19.68
C ASP A 246 -37.38 -5.51 -20.58
N ASN A 247 -37.45 -5.09 -21.85
CA ASN A 247 -38.46 -5.56 -22.79
C ASN A 247 -38.21 -7.00 -23.27
N ASP A 248 -36.98 -7.48 -23.18
CA ASP A 248 -36.56 -8.82 -23.62
C ASP A 248 -36.29 -9.76 -22.44
N THR A 249 -36.50 -9.26 -21.22
CA THR A 249 -36.24 -9.98 -19.99
C THR A 249 -37.46 -10.78 -19.55
N ASN A 250 -37.32 -12.12 -19.45
CA ASN A 250 -38.33 -12.99 -18.86
C ASN A 250 -37.98 -13.46 -17.45
N THR A 251 -36.70 -13.45 -17.09
CA THR A 251 -36.26 -13.73 -15.74
C THR A 251 -35.10 -12.82 -15.34
N PHE A 252 -35.16 -12.33 -14.11
CA PHE A 252 -34.10 -11.48 -13.55
C PHE A 252 -33.97 -11.69 -12.04
N ALA A 253 -32.78 -11.42 -11.52
CA ALA A 253 -32.50 -11.34 -10.10
C ALA A 253 -31.48 -10.23 -9.85
N VAL A 254 -31.68 -9.45 -8.79
CA VAL A 254 -30.88 -8.27 -8.50
C VAL A 254 -30.34 -8.31 -7.08
N ALA A 255 -29.08 -7.92 -6.90
CA ALA A 255 -28.46 -7.72 -5.60
C ALA A 255 -27.56 -6.48 -5.61
N SER A 256 -27.33 -5.92 -4.44
CA SER A 256 -26.37 -4.83 -4.27
C SER A 256 -25.05 -5.36 -3.72
N TYR A 257 -23.95 -4.86 -4.26
CA TYR A 257 -22.59 -5.06 -3.76
C TYR A 257 -21.99 -3.72 -3.35
N SER A 258 -21.55 -3.63 -2.09
CA SER A 258 -20.96 -2.40 -1.54
C SER A 258 -19.45 -2.54 -1.39
N ALA A 259 -18.68 -1.61 -1.93
CA ALA A 259 -17.23 -1.64 -1.84
C ALA A 259 -16.67 -0.30 -1.38
N ARG A 260 -15.83 -0.31 -0.33
CA ARG A 260 -15.22 0.89 0.25
C ARG A 260 -13.76 0.62 0.57
N GLY A 261 -12.88 1.42 0.00
CA GLY A 261 -11.45 1.34 0.25
C GLY A 261 -10.92 2.65 0.84
N LEU A 262 -10.02 2.53 1.80
CA LEU A 262 -9.25 3.65 2.35
C LEU A 262 -7.78 3.46 2.01
N ILE A 263 -7.12 4.53 1.60
CA ILE A 263 -5.67 4.57 1.36
C ILE A 263 -5.06 5.51 2.40
N GLU A 264 -4.30 4.94 3.33
CA GLU A 264 -3.51 5.74 4.28
C GLU A 264 -2.12 5.95 3.72
N THR A 265 -1.77 7.20 3.49
CA THR A 265 -0.38 7.57 3.16
C THR A 265 0.39 7.79 4.45
N LYS A 266 1.43 6.98 4.65
CA LYS A 266 2.31 7.03 5.82
C LYS A 266 3.69 7.53 5.45
N GLU A 267 4.27 8.27 6.37
CA GLU A 267 5.61 8.84 6.28
C GLU A 267 6.39 8.47 7.53
N ASN A 268 7.58 7.91 7.36
CA ASN A 268 8.49 7.63 8.47
C ASN A 268 9.28 8.89 8.80
N VAL A 269 9.23 9.32 10.05
CA VAL A 269 9.94 10.51 10.52
C VAL A 269 11.12 10.11 11.39
N VAL A 270 12.30 10.60 11.02
CA VAL A 270 13.54 10.44 11.78
C VAL A 270 14.04 11.82 12.19
N ILE A 271 14.26 12.02 13.48
CA ILE A 271 14.92 13.20 14.00
C ILE A 271 16.42 12.92 14.05
N SER A 272 17.19 13.77 13.40
CA SER A 272 18.65 13.75 13.39
C SER A 272 19.16 14.91 14.24
N THR A 273 19.78 14.59 15.38
CA THR A 273 20.28 15.60 16.31
C THR A 273 21.79 15.53 16.38
N ARG A 274 22.47 16.68 16.35
CA ARG A 274 23.89 16.78 16.65
C ARG A 274 24.10 16.92 18.16
N VAL A 275 24.90 16.02 18.72
CA VAL A 275 25.30 16.08 20.12
C VAL A 275 26.81 16.21 20.26
N PRO A 276 27.33 17.00 21.23
CA PRO A 276 28.75 17.06 21.48
C PRO A 276 29.25 15.79 22.15
N ARG A 277 30.29 15.18 21.58
CA ARG A 277 30.99 14.02 22.14
C ARG A 277 32.40 14.37 22.51
N ILE A 278 32.80 14.08 23.75
CA ILE A 278 34.15 14.30 24.23
C ILE A 278 35.00 13.12 23.78
N GLN A 279 35.99 13.42 22.97
CA GLN A 279 37.02 12.46 22.57
C GLN A 279 38.26 12.68 23.45
N ARG A 280 38.85 11.58 23.89
CA ARG A 280 40.10 11.53 24.65
C ARG A 280 41.14 10.76 23.85
N THR A 281 42.20 11.44 23.48
CA THR A 281 43.32 10.85 22.77
C THR A 281 44.58 10.94 23.60
N SER A 282 45.31 9.84 23.77
CA SER A 282 46.59 9.84 24.43
C SER A 282 47.63 10.47 23.51
N VAL A 283 48.35 11.41 24.02
CA VAL A 283 49.45 12.10 23.33
C VAL A 283 50.73 11.97 24.13
N SER A 284 51.86 11.92 23.45
CA SER A 284 53.18 11.88 24.08
C SER A 284 54.08 12.95 23.47
N GLU A 285 54.97 13.50 24.26
CA GLU A 285 55.94 14.48 23.83
C GLU A 285 57.32 14.08 24.41
N SER A 286 58.37 14.23 23.63
CA SER A 286 59.73 13.99 24.07
C SER A 286 60.61 15.22 23.80
N ARG A 287 61.56 15.47 24.67
CA ARG A 287 62.56 16.54 24.50
C ARG A 287 63.92 16.10 25.00
N VAL A 288 64.93 16.67 24.44
CA VAL A 288 66.29 16.49 24.88
C VAL A 288 66.82 17.81 25.42
N LEU A 289 67.23 17.78 26.64
CA LEU A 289 67.85 18.94 27.31
C LEU A 289 69.36 18.70 27.35
N SER A 290 70.14 19.68 26.98
CA SER A 290 71.59 19.66 27.16
C SER A 290 72.05 20.84 27.98
N SER A 291 72.89 20.60 28.96
CA SER A 291 73.53 21.61 29.72
C SER A 291 75.06 21.39 29.71
N SER A 292 75.80 22.42 29.49
CA SER A 292 77.27 22.34 29.53
C SER A 292 77.82 23.18 30.67
N SER A 293 78.81 22.63 31.35
CA SER A 293 79.58 23.36 32.38
C SER A 293 81.04 23.22 32.04
N SER A 294 81.83 24.30 32.11
CA SER A 294 83.29 24.32 31.94
C SER A 294 83.95 24.57 33.26
N SER A 295 84.95 23.80 33.53
CA SER A 295 85.84 24.02 34.68
C SER A 295 87.27 24.19 34.16
N VAL A 296 88.06 25.02 34.89
CA VAL A 296 89.42 25.37 34.57
C VAL A 296 90.31 24.71 35.56
#